data_ceac932bd74dba7b8f666d03b11cb089
#
_entry.id   ceac932bd74dba7b8f666d03b11cb089
#
_cell.length_a   1.000
_cell.length_b   1.000
_cell.length_c   1.000
_cell.angle_alpha   90.00
_cell.angle_beta   90.00
_cell.angle_gamma   90.00
#
_symmetry.space_group_name_H-M   'P 1'
#
loop_
_entity.id
_entity.type
_entity.pdbx_description
1 polymer ?
#
loop_
_entity_poly.entity_id
_entity_poly.type
_entity_poly.pdbx_seq_one_letter_code
_entity_poly.pdbx_strand_id
1 'polypeptide(L)'
;MKRSSITKVWLSSCCALPLLGFAQKRPHIILIFTDQQNVNAMSAAGNPFLYTPNMDALADDGIRFTNAYCTSPVSGPSRASIVTGLMAREAGVEWNDNSKLSEGIQT
;
A
#
# COMPACT_ATOMS: atom_id res chain seq x y z
N MET A 1 6.88 31.03 64.51
CA MET A 1 6.37 31.16 63.13
C MET A 1 6.64 29.88 62.36
N LYS A 2 5.62 28.99 62.19
CA LYS A 2 5.72 27.72 61.47
C LYS A 2 5.30 27.98 60.03
N ARG A 3 6.21 27.85 59.07
CA ARG A 3 5.87 27.81 57.64
C ARG A 3 5.49 26.40 57.25
N SER A 4 4.27 26.24 56.84
CA SER A 4 3.67 24.96 56.40
C SER A 4 4.24 24.51 55.04
N SER A 5 4.74 23.25 55.03
CA SER A 5 5.15 22.53 53.86
C SER A 5 3.93 21.96 53.12
N ILE A 6 3.31 22.70 52.22
CA ILE A 6 2.17 22.24 51.40
C ILE A 6 2.47 22.23 49.88
N THR A 7 3.70 22.41 49.45
CA THR A 7 3.99 22.59 48.01
C THR A 7 4.68 21.37 47.36
N LYS A 8 4.71 20.22 47.96
CA LYS A 8 5.42 19.04 47.34
C LYS A 8 4.55 17.84 46.92
N VAL A 9 3.24 17.96 46.95
CA VAL A 9 2.36 16.78 46.65
C VAL A 9 1.74 16.82 45.25
N TRP A 10 1.86 17.92 44.48
CA TRP A 10 1.15 18.06 43.23
C TRP A 10 1.94 17.71 41.92
N LEU A 11 3.21 17.29 42.03
CA LEU A 11 4.01 16.99 40.84
C LEU A 11 4.18 15.50 40.52
N SER A 12 3.60 14.59 41.29
CA SER A 12 3.83 13.15 41.13
C SER A 12 2.66 12.37 40.51
N SER A 13 1.55 13.04 40.16
CA SER A 13 0.33 12.36 39.68
C SER A 13 0.08 12.46 38.19
N CYS A 14 0.98 13.08 37.43
CA CYS A 14 0.73 13.36 36.00
C CYS A 14 1.43 12.38 35.02
N CYS A 15 2.14 11.34 35.51
CA CYS A 15 2.90 10.42 34.63
C CYS A 15 2.34 8.99 34.53
N ALA A 16 1.11 8.74 34.97
CA ALA A 16 0.49 7.41 34.83
C ALA A 16 -0.76 7.47 33.94
N LEU A 17 -0.63 8.09 32.77
CA LEU A 17 -1.53 7.75 31.66
C LEU A 17 -1.06 6.41 31.12
N PRO A 18 -1.85 5.31 31.28
CA PRO A 18 -1.53 4.08 30.57
C PRO A 18 -1.57 4.42 29.09
N LEU A 19 -0.43 4.28 28.41
CA LEU A 19 -0.37 4.11 26.97
C LEU A 19 -1.18 2.83 26.67
N LEU A 20 -2.50 2.97 26.58
CA LEU A 20 -3.36 2.00 25.93
C LEU A 20 -2.89 1.97 24.48
N GLY A 21 -1.86 1.17 24.24
CA GLY A 21 -1.46 0.82 22.89
C GLY A 21 -2.67 0.13 22.28
N PHE A 22 -3.44 0.87 21.49
CA PHE A 22 -4.39 0.25 20.58
C PHE A 22 -3.56 -0.69 19.71
N ALA A 23 -3.65 -1.97 20.00
CA ALA A 23 -3.12 -2.99 19.11
C ALA A 23 -3.88 -2.86 17.80
N GLN A 24 -3.32 -2.05 16.89
CA GLN A 24 -3.91 -1.83 15.58
C GLN A 24 -3.91 -3.18 14.88
N LYS A 25 -5.08 -3.76 14.70
CA LYS A 25 -5.23 -4.98 13.91
C LYS A 25 -4.64 -4.70 12.54
N ARG A 26 -3.65 -5.48 12.14
CA ARG A 26 -3.05 -5.36 10.81
C ARG A 26 -4.16 -5.59 9.78
N PRO A 27 -4.36 -4.70 8.81
CA PRO A 27 -5.36 -4.89 7.79
C PRO A 27 -5.00 -6.08 6.91
N HIS A 28 -6.01 -6.77 6.41
CA HIS A 28 -5.82 -7.73 5.32
C HIS A 28 -5.69 -6.94 4.02
N ILE A 29 -4.66 -7.23 3.23
CA ILE A 29 -4.41 -6.60 1.95
C ILE A 29 -4.65 -7.64 0.87
N ILE A 30 -5.53 -7.34 -0.08
CA ILE A 30 -5.82 -8.17 -1.25
C ILE A 30 -5.37 -7.39 -2.47
N LEU A 31 -4.48 -7.98 -3.25
CA LEU A 31 -3.99 -7.41 -4.50
C LEU A 31 -4.59 -8.21 -5.65
N ILE A 32 -5.40 -7.56 -6.48
CA ILE A 32 -6.06 -8.17 -7.64
C ILE A 32 -5.43 -7.59 -8.91
N PHE A 33 -4.88 -8.48 -9.73
CA PHE A 33 -4.33 -8.15 -11.04
C PHE A 33 -5.22 -8.65 -12.15
N THR A 34 -5.56 -7.76 -13.06
CA THR A 34 -6.13 -8.15 -14.36
C THR A 34 -5.00 -8.40 -15.36
N ASP A 35 -5.17 -9.35 -16.26
CA ASP A 35 -4.23 -9.61 -17.34
C ASP A 35 -4.61 -8.80 -18.57
N GLN A 36 -3.66 -8.05 -19.16
CA GLN A 36 -3.77 -7.25 -20.39
C GLN A 36 -4.98 -6.30 -20.44
N GLN A 37 -5.49 -5.87 -19.31
CA GLN A 37 -6.60 -4.92 -19.28
C GLN A 37 -6.12 -3.50 -19.68
N ASN A 38 -6.72 -2.97 -20.74
CA ASN A 38 -6.51 -1.57 -21.13
C ASN A 38 -7.24 -0.64 -20.14
N VAL A 39 -6.67 0.54 -19.88
CA VAL A 39 -7.28 1.57 -19.02
C VAL A 39 -8.69 1.96 -19.49
N ASN A 40 -8.95 1.94 -20.78
CA ASN A 40 -10.27 2.23 -21.35
C ASN A 40 -11.25 1.04 -21.30
N ALA A 41 -10.86 -0.10 -20.75
CA ALA A 41 -11.72 -1.27 -20.60
C ALA A 41 -12.53 -1.25 -19.30
N MET A 42 -12.95 -0.05 -18.88
CA MET A 42 -13.78 0.19 -17.68
C MET A 42 -14.76 1.33 -17.96
N SER A 43 -16.03 1.20 -17.52
CA SER A 43 -16.99 2.29 -17.58
C SER A 43 -16.59 3.47 -16.70
N ALA A 44 -16.06 3.23 -15.51
CA ALA A 44 -15.51 4.27 -14.62
C ALA A 44 -14.36 5.08 -15.24
N ALA A 45 -13.69 4.54 -16.27
CA ALA A 45 -12.67 5.27 -17.02
C ALA A 45 -13.24 6.15 -18.15
N GLY A 46 -14.55 6.16 -18.33
CA GLY A 46 -15.26 6.96 -19.33
C GLY A 46 -15.57 6.21 -20.62
N ASN A 47 -15.46 4.89 -20.67
CA ASN A 47 -15.86 4.11 -21.85
C ASN A 47 -17.38 3.93 -21.89
N PRO A 48 -18.07 4.51 -22.88
CA PRO A 48 -19.53 4.45 -22.95
C PRO A 48 -20.07 3.11 -23.49
N PHE A 49 -19.19 2.26 -24.02
CA PHE A 49 -19.56 0.98 -24.64
C PHE A 49 -19.42 -0.21 -23.71
N LEU A 50 -18.88 0.00 -22.51
CA LEU A 50 -18.67 -1.06 -21.52
C LEU A 50 -19.52 -0.81 -20.28
N TYR A 51 -19.91 -1.91 -19.67
CA TYR A 51 -20.61 -1.90 -18.38
C TYR A 51 -19.83 -2.77 -17.39
N THR A 52 -19.16 -2.14 -16.43
CA THR A 52 -18.28 -2.79 -15.44
C THR A 52 -18.69 -2.43 -14.00
N PRO A 53 -19.91 -2.79 -13.57
CA PRO A 53 -20.51 -2.26 -12.35
C PRO A 53 -19.72 -2.58 -11.07
N ASN A 54 -19.07 -3.75 -10.99
CA ASN A 54 -18.28 -4.12 -9.83
C ASN A 54 -16.98 -3.32 -9.74
N MET A 55 -16.36 -3.01 -10.87
CA MET A 55 -15.15 -2.16 -10.93
C MET A 55 -15.50 -0.71 -10.67
N ASP A 56 -16.66 -0.27 -11.15
CA ASP A 56 -17.17 1.08 -10.92
C ASP A 56 -17.47 1.28 -9.43
N ALA A 57 -18.11 0.32 -8.78
CA ALA A 57 -18.35 0.36 -7.34
C ALA A 57 -17.06 0.44 -6.52
N LEU A 58 -16.03 -0.32 -6.89
CA LEU A 58 -14.71 -0.22 -6.25
C LEU A 58 -14.06 1.16 -6.47
N ALA A 59 -14.26 1.76 -7.64
CA ALA A 59 -13.73 3.09 -7.95
C ALA A 59 -14.47 4.18 -7.17
N ASP A 60 -15.78 4.02 -6.95
CA ASP A 60 -16.62 4.97 -6.21
C ASP A 60 -16.40 4.90 -4.70
N ASP A 61 -16.23 3.68 -4.16
CA ASP A 61 -15.98 3.45 -2.73
C ASP A 61 -14.52 3.71 -2.31
N GLY A 62 -13.60 3.74 -3.27
CA GLY A 62 -12.17 3.83 -3.04
C GLY A 62 -11.50 5.04 -3.69
N ILE A 63 -10.26 4.86 -4.09
CA ILE A 63 -9.46 5.86 -4.81
C ILE A 63 -9.03 5.29 -6.16
N ARG A 64 -9.42 5.92 -7.24
CA ARG A 64 -8.95 5.61 -8.59
C ARG A 64 -7.81 6.55 -9.00
N PHE A 65 -6.63 6.01 -9.20
CA PHE A 65 -5.49 6.76 -9.72
C PHE A 65 -5.59 6.86 -11.24
N THR A 66 -5.77 8.06 -11.76
CA THR A 66 -5.86 8.30 -13.22
C THR A 66 -4.50 8.27 -13.91
N ASN A 67 -3.44 8.55 -13.18
CA ASN A 67 -2.06 8.59 -13.66
C ASN A 67 -1.20 7.69 -12.77
N ALA A 68 -1.25 6.39 -13.02
CA ALA A 68 -0.39 5.40 -12.37
C ALA A 68 0.61 4.83 -13.38
N TYR A 69 1.85 4.69 -12.98
CA TYR A 69 2.93 4.21 -13.83
C TYR A 69 3.56 2.95 -13.24
N CYS A 70 3.85 1.98 -14.08
CA CYS A 70 4.63 0.81 -13.68
C CYS A 70 6.13 1.11 -13.79
N THR A 71 6.94 0.31 -13.11
CA THR A 71 8.41 0.41 -13.12
C THR A 71 9.02 0.00 -14.47
N SER A 72 8.30 -0.80 -15.24
CA SER A 72 8.70 -1.25 -16.57
C SER A 72 7.46 -1.48 -17.44
N PRO A 73 7.50 -1.14 -18.74
CA PRO A 73 6.39 -1.36 -19.66
C PRO A 73 6.28 -2.84 -20.11
N VAL A 74 7.10 -3.73 -19.57
CA VAL A 74 7.15 -5.16 -19.90
C VAL A 74 6.61 -5.97 -18.74
N SER A 75 5.78 -7.00 -19.01
CA SER A 75 5.00 -7.76 -18.03
C SER A 75 5.87 -8.42 -16.96
N GLY A 76 6.89 -9.19 -17.34
CA GLY A 76 7.78 -9.90 -16.40
C GLY A 76 8.47 -8.95 -15.42
N PRO A 77 9.21 -7.95 -15.90
CA PRO A 77 9.85 -6.94 -15.06
C PRO A 77 8.89 -6.19 -14.15
N SER A 78 7.73 -5.77 -14.67
CA SER A 78 6.74 -5.06 -13.87
C SER A 78 6.19 -5.93 -12.73
N ARG A 79 5.87 -7.20 -13.01
CA ARG A 79 5.40 -8.15 -12.00
C ARG A 79 6.48 -8.47 -10.96
N ALA A 80 7.74 -8.62 -11.39
CA ALA A 80 8.87 -8.80 -10.48
C ALA A 80 8.98 -7.63 -9.50
N SER A 81 8.88 -6.39 -9.99
CA SER A 81 8.91 -5.20 -9.14
C SER A 81 7.78 -5.18 -8.10
N ILE A 82 6.59 -5.60 -8.47
CA ILE A 82 5.44 -5.64 -7.54
C ILE A 82 5.65 -6.68 -6.44
N VAL A 83 6.16 -7.85 -6.78
CA VAL A 83 6.35 -8.95 -5.83
C VAL A 83 7.53 -8.72 -4.90
N THR A 84 8.58 -8.08 -5.39
CA THR A 84 9.84 -7.86 -4.64
C THR A 84 9.92 -6.48 -3.97
N GLY A 85 9.13 -5.50 -4.45
CA GLY A 85 9.28 -4.10 -4.03
C GLY A 85 10.53 -3.41 -4.59
N LEU A 86 11.27 -4.05 -5.50
CA LEU A 86 12.49 -3.55 -6.11
C LEU A 86 12.24 -3.05 -7.53
N MET A 87 13.12 -2.20 -8.04
CA MET A 87 13.12 -1.88 -9.46
C MET A 87 13.46 -3.13 -10.28
N ALA A 88 12.91 -3.25 -11.49
CA ALA A 88 13.07 -4.43 -12.33
C ALA A 88 14.53 -4.85 -12.53
N ARG A 89 15.43 -3.89 -12.74
CA ARG A 89 16.87 -4.11 -12.88
C ARG A 89 17.50 -4.65 -11.60
N GLU A 90 17.12 -4.13 -10.44
CA GLU A 90 17.60 -4.59 -9.14
C GLU A 90 17.11 -6.00 -8.84
N ALA A 91 15.87 -6.31 -9.25
CA ALA A 91 15.30 -7.64 -9.17
C ALA A 91 15.95 -8.65 -10.13
N GLY A 92 16.76 -8.21 -11.08
CA GLY A 92 17.40 -9.06 -12.09
C GLY A 92 16.50 -9.47 -13.24
N VAL A 93 15.30 -8.87 -13.35
CA VAL A 93 14.30 -9.21 -14.37
C VAL A 93 14.08 -8.01 -15.28
N GLU A 94 14.82 -7.94 -16.38
CA GLU A 94 14.72 -6.82 -17.33
C GLU A 94 13.78 -7.09 -18.51
N TRP A 95 13.54 -8.37 -18.86
CA TRP A 95 12.74 -8.82 -20.00
C TRP A 95 11.84 -9.99 -19.65
N ASN A 96 10.95 -10.39 -20.56
CA ASN A 96 10.02 -11.53 -20.40
C ASN A 96 10.67 -12.89 -20.67
N ASP A 97 11.84 -12.93 -21.26
CA ASP A 97 12.57 -14.14 -21.58
C ASP A 97 13.26 -14.75 -20.34
N ASN A 98 14.34 -15.43 -20.48
CA ASN A 98 15.02 -16.22 -19.44
C ASN A 98 15.51 -15.45 -18.19
N SER A 99 14.98 -14.27 -17.89
CA SER A 99 15.32 -13.50 -16.70
C SER A 99 14.83 -14.22 -15.45
N LYS A 100 15.71 -14.34 -14.47
CA LYS A 100 15.42 -14.90 -13.13
C LYS A 100 15.66 -13.82 -12.08
N LEU A 101 14.91 -13.90 -11.00
CA LEU A 101 15.18 -13.05 -9.83
C LEU A 101 16.63 -13.24 -9.39
N SER A 102 17.28 -12.14 -9.01
CA SER A 102 18.61 -12.17 -8.45
C SER A 102 18.65 -13.02 -7.17
N GLU A 103 19.77 -13.71 -6.94
CA GLU A 103 19.91 -14.56 -5.75
C GLU A 103 19.75 -13.75 -4.46
N GLY A 104 19.05 -14.33 -3.48
CA GLY A 104 18.83 -13.71 -2.17
C GLY A 104 17.62 -12.77 -2.09
N ILE A 105 16.88 -12.55 -3.17
CA ILE A 105 15.63 -11.77 -3.12
C ILE A 105 14.52 -12.64 -2.52
N GLN A 106 13.91 -12.13 -1.45
CA GLN A 106 12.71 -12.71 -0.84
C GLN A 106 11.46 -12.11 -1.51
N THR A 107 10.48 -12.95 -1.78
CA THR A 107 9.18 -12.58 -2.38
C THR A 107 8.03 -12.88 -1.42
#